data_6262acb6f14e60a81fb49b9247968cb0
#
_entry.id   6262acb6f14e60a81fb49b9247968cb0
#
_cell.length_a   1.000
_cell.length_b   1.000
_cell.length_c   1.000
_cell.angle_alpha   90.00
_cell.angle_beta   90.00
_cell.angle_gamma   90.00
#
_symmetry.space_group_name_H-M   'P 1'
#
loop_
_entity.id
_entity.type
_entity.pdbx_description
1 polymer ?
#
loop_
_entity_poly.entity_id
_entity_poly.type
_entity_poly.pdbx_seq_one_letter_code
_entity_poly.pdbx_strand_id
1 'polypeptide(L)'
;MKKTTEIKLRPTFWRTCRAVMNETRLRLLKAVVESQGKACVVKLAKAVGIDESLASICLRQLNARGLLGVRRERIKVLYNTEQDRSVPDSVVFQEALVKYLQQDLPDKWEQDLIRRLKAFTHFNRLAIIIRLAEGPATIAELYDSVGVVVKSLYHHLKYLTGAKLIEVERRYGEGSVIRLIPQDHPVVQAMLRIVLVGAKDGQRYYNPGSGATDAATRRVLKKVAAAEGNPRANWTNPKPFTPKKGVIPPRNRRALREGS
;
A
#
# COMPACT_ATOMS: atom_id res chain seq x y z
N MET A 1 0.22 -43.52 2.05
CA MET A 1 -0.71 -42.39 1.99
C MET A 1 0.09 -41.08 2.04
N LYS A 2 0.21 -40.39 0.89
CA LYS A 2 0.89 -39.07 0.82
C LYS A 2 -0.08 -38.03 1.41
N LYS A 3 0.29 -37.42 2.55
CA LYS A 3 -0.41 -36.25 3.09
C LYS A 3 -0.28 -35.11 2.08
N THR A 4 -1.34 -34.85 1.35
CA THR A 4 -1.45 -33.64 0.53
C THR A 4 -1.50 -32.45 1.49
N THR A 5 -0.39 -31.73 1.60
CA THR A 5 -0.34 -30.47 2.37
C THR A 5 -1.23 -29.48 1.62
N GLU A 6 -2.44 -29.25 2.11
CA GLU A 6 -3.28 -28.15 1.62
C GLU A 6 -2.49 -26.84 1.80
N ILE A 7 -2.01 -26.32 0.69
CA ILE A 7 -1.46 -24.97 0.64
C ILE A 7 -2.67 -24.03 0.76
N LYS A 8 -3.07 -23.68 2.00
CA LYS A 8 -3.98 -22.58 2.23
C LYS A 8 -3.30 -21.31 1.70
N LEU A 9 -3.79 -20.82 0.57
CA LEU A 9 -3.39 -19.53 0.00
C LEU A 9 -3.71 -18.44 1.01
N ARG A 10 -2.74 -18.12 1.85
CA ARG A 10 -2.85 -16.98 2.78
C ARG A 10 -2.97 -15.71 1.95
N PRO A 11 -3.95 -14.85 2.22
CA PRO A 11 -4.01 -13.55 1.57
C PRO A 11 -2.71 -12.82 1.83
N THR A 12 -2.01 -12.43 0.78
CA THR A 12 -0.74 -11.71 0.90
C THR A 12 -0.99 -10.36 1.55
N PHE A 13 -0.17 -9.99 2.52
CA PHE A 13 -0.29 -8.76 3.31
C PHE A 13 -0.50 -7.49 2.46
N TRP A 14 0.23 -7.36 1.34
CA TRP A 14 0.08 -6.23 0.44
C TRP A 14 -1.35 -6.10 -0.16
N ARG A 15 -2.07 -7.22 -0.33
CA ARG A 15 -3.47 -7.21 -0.76
C ARG A 15 -4.39 -6.69 0.35
N THR A 16 -4.08 -7.00 1.61
CA THR A 16 -4.81 -6.48 2.77
C THR A 16 -4.61 -4.97 2.89
N CYS A 17 -3.38 -4.47 2.73
CA CYS A 17 -3.11 -3.03 2.68
C CYS A 17 -3.89 -2.34 1.54
N ARG A 18 -3.97 -2.95 0.34
CA ARG A 18 -4.78 -2.42 -0.76
C ARG A 18 -6.27 -2.34 -0.45
N ALA A 19 -6.81 -3.27 0.32
CA ALA A 19 -8.21 -3.24 0.71
C ALA A 19 -8.51 -2.04 1.63
N VAL A 20 -7.60 -1.66 2.50
CA VAL A 20 -7.77 -0.51 3.41
C VAL A 20 -7.48 0.83 2.72
N MET A 21 -6.72 0.84 1.64
CA MET A 21 -6.32 2.06 0.92
C MET A 21 -7.47 2.67 0.09
N ASN A 22 -8.53 3.05 0.78
CA ASN A 22 -9.73 3.72 0.21
C ASN A 22 -10.43 4.51 1.32
N GLU A 23 -10.73 5.77 1.09
CA GLU A 23 -11.32 6.66 2.09
C GLU A 23 -12.64 6.13 2.65
N THR A 24 -13.53 5.66 1.77
CA THR A 24 -14.83 5.12 2.19
C THR A 24 -14.67 3.92 3.12
N ARG A 25 -13.74 2.99 2.78
CA ARG A 25 -13.47 1.83 3.63
C ARG A 25 -12.82 2.20 4.95
N LEU A 26 -11.94 3.21 4.96
CA LEU A 26 -11.35 3.72 6.19
C LEU A 26 -12.40 4.36 7.10
N ARG A 27 -13.30 5.19 6.54
CA ARG A 27 -14.41 5.81 7.28
C ARG A 27 -15.38 4.76 7.83
N LEU A 28 -15.71 3.74 7.03
CA LEU A 28 -16.53 2.62 7.50
C LEU A 28 -15.84 1.84 8.62
N LEU A 29 -14.54 1.56 8.50
CA LEU A 29 -13.78 0.89 9.55
C LEU A 29 -13.79 1.73 10.84
N LYS A 30 -13.59 3.06 10.75
CA LYS A 30 -13.69 3.97 11.88
C LYS A 30 -15.08 3.93 12.51
N ALA A 31 -16.14 3.99 11.71
CA ALA A 31 -17.52 3.90 12.20
C ALA A 31 -17.82 2.55 12.91
N VAL A 32 -17.24 1.43 12.44
CA VAL A 32 -17.34 0.14 13.14
C VAL A 32 -16.63 0.20 14.49
N VAL A 33 -15.44 0.78 14.55
CA VAL A 33 -14.67 0.96 15.79
C VAL A 33 -15.46 1.80 16.80
N GLU A 34 -16.00 2.94 16.38
CA GLU A 34 -16.79 3.86 17.21
C GLU A 34 -18.11 3.23 17.71
N SER A 35 -18.74 2.40 16.89
CA SER A 35 -19.97 1.70 17.26
C SER A 35 -19.78 0.53 18.23
N GLN A 36 -18.51 0.21 18.58
CA GLN A 36 -18.15 -0.95 19.43
C GLN A 36 -18.77 -2.28 18.92
N GLY A 37 -18.88 -2.44 17.62
CA GLY A 37 -19.44 -3.65 17.00
C GLY A 37 -20.96 -3.78 17.10
N LYS A 38 -21.69 -2.73 17.45
CA LYS A 38 -23.17 -2.74 17.62
C LYS A 38 -23.92 -2.16 16.42
N ALA A 39 -23.24 -1.85 15.31
CA ALA A 39 -23.87 -1.22 14.16
C ALA A 39 -24.10 -2.21 13.02
N CYS A 40 -25.31 -2.18 12.46
CA CYS A 40 -25.65 -2.85 11.20
C CYS A 40 -25.26 -1.98 10.00
N VAL A 41 -25.28 -2.59 8.79
CA VAL A 41 -24.88 -1.91 7.53
C VAL A 41 -25.61 -0.57 7.36
N VAL A 42 -26.93 -0.51 7.59
CA VAL A 42 -27.74 0.69 7.46
C VAL A 42 -27.21 1.83 8.34
N LYS A 43 -26.93 1.55 9.62
CA LYS A 43 -26.39 2.56 10.54
C LYS A 43 -24.99 3.04 10.12
N LEU A 44 -24.12 2.11 9.67
CA LEU A 44 -22.77 2.43 9.21
C LEU A 44 -22.79 3.26 7.91
N ALA A 45 -23.68 2.92 6.98
CA ALA A 45 -23.87 3.67 5.74
C ALA A 45 -24.31 5.12 6.03
N LYS A 46 -25.29 5.29 6.92
CA LYS A 46 -25.77 6.60 7.37
C LYS A 46 -24.67 7.41 8.05
N ALA A 47 -23.87 6.78 8.93
CA ALA A 47 -22.79 7.46 9.65
C ALA A 47 -21.70 7.99 8.71
N VAL A 48 -21.43 7.30 7.59
CA VAL A 48 -20.42 7.68 6.59
C VAL A 48 -21.01 8.54 5.46
N GLY A 49 -22.35 8.61 5.34
CA GLY A 49 -23.04 9.36 4.29
C GLY A 49 -22.95 8.69 2.91
N ILE A 50 -23.07 7.37 2.84
CA ILE A 50 -23.01 6.59 1.60
C ILE A 50 -24.21 5.67 1.45
N ASP A 51 -24.40 5.15 0.24
CA ASP A 51 -25.42 4.15 -0.05
C ASP A 51 -25.16 2.81 0.68
N GLU A 52 -26.24 2.12 1.08
CA GLU A 52 -26.17 0.85 1.82
C GLU A 52 -25.53 -0.28 1.00
N SER A 53 -25.77 -0.30 -0.31
CA SER A 53 -25.18 -1.30 -1.21
C SER A 53 -23.67 -1.13 -1.27
N LEU A 54 -23.18 0.12 -1.39
CA LEU A 54 -21.77 0.44 -1.36
C LEU A 54 -21.15 0.10 0.00
N ALA A 55 -21.81 0.46 1.10
CA ALA A 55 -21.37 0.12 2.45
C ALA A 55 -21.23 -1.40 2.62
N SER A 56 -22.23 -2.16 2.19
CA SER A 56 -22.23 -3.64 2.24
C SER A 56 -21.07 -4.24 1.46
N ILE A 57 -20.78 -3.73 0.26
CA ILE A 57 -19.63 -4.18 -0.55
C ILE A 57 -18.31 -3.89 0.18
N CYS A 58 -18.14 -2.67 0.67
CA CYS A 58 -16.92 -2.25 1.36
C CYS A 58 -16.68 -3.05 2.65
N LEU A 59 -17.70 -3.25 3.46
CA LEU A 59 -17.62 -4.02 4.71
C LEU A 59 -17.30 -5.50 4.45
N ARG A 60 -17.89 -6.12 3.42
CA ARG A 60 -17.53 -7.48 3.01
C ARG A 60 -16.08 -7.59 2.55
N GLN A 61 -15.57 -6.58 1.84
CA GLN A 61 -14.15 -6.54 1.43
C GLN A 61 -13.20 -6.45 2.63
N LEU A 62 -13.53 -5.67 3.65
CA LEU A 62 -12.76 -5.57 4.89
C LEU A 62 -12.82 -6.89 5.68
N ASN A 63 -14.01 -7.49 5.80
CA ASN A 63 -14.19 -8.78 6.45
C ASN A 63 -13.40 -9.90 5.74
N ALA A 64 -13.46 -9.98 4.40
CA ALA A 64 -12.71 -10.96 3.61
C ALA A 64 -11.18 -10.87 3.77
N ARG A 65 -10.67 -9.80 4.38
CA ARG A 65 -9.25 -9.59 4.70
C ARG A 65 -8.93 -9.77 6.19
N GLY A 66 -9.89 -10.25 6.97
CA GLY A 66 -9.74 -10.44 8.41
C GLY A 66 -9.63 -9.14 9.21
N LEU A 67 -10.07 -8.00 8.63
CA LEU A 67 -10.03 -6.70 9.28
C LEU A 67 -11.30 -6.39 10.08
N LEU A 68 -12.38 -7.10 9.80
CA LEU A 68 -13.65 -7.03 10.53
C LEU A 68 -14.19 -8.43 10.78
N GLY A 69 -14.75 -8.64 11.96
CA GLY A 69 -15.61 -9.77 12.28
C GLY A 69 -17.06 -9.50 11.85
N VAL A 70 -17.82 -10.57 11.69
CA VAL A 70 -19.25 -10.51 11.37
C VAL A 70 -20.03 -11.37 12.34
N ARG A 71 -21.07 -10.78 12.93
CA ARG A 71 -22.04 -11.47 13.78
C ARG A 71 -23.44 -11.28 13.20
N ARG A 72 -24.21 -12.36 13.18
CA ARG A 72 -25.63 -12.31 12.78
C ARG A 72 -26.51 -12.32 14.02
N GLU A 73 -27.39 -11.32 14.11
CA GLU A 73 -28.41 -11.25 15.14
C GLU A 73 -29.78 -11.16 14.46
N ARG A 74 -30.51 -12.29 14.48
CA ARG A 74 -31.78 -12.45 13.74
C ARG A 74 -31.56 -12.09 12.24
N ILE A 75 -32.24 -11.07 11.74
CA ILE A 75 -32.15 -10.58 10.35
C ILE A 75 -31.03 -9.56 10.13
N LYS A 76 -30.32 -9.12 11.18
CA LYS A 76 -29.31 -8.08 11.10
C LYS A 76 -27.90 -8.67 11.03
N VAL A 77 -27.10 -8.12 10.14
CA VAL A 77 -25.65 -8.39 10.05
C VAL A 77 -24.95 -7.25 10.76
N LEU A 78 -24.23 -7.59 11.84
CA LEU A 78 -23.43 -6.65 12.60
C LEU A 78 -21.96 -6.86 12.29
N TYR A 79 -21.23 -5.76 12.10
CA TYR A 79 -19.80 -5.77 11.93
C TYR A 79 -19.11 -5.33 13.22
N ASN A 80 -18.03 -6.01 13.57
CA ASN A 80 -17.26 -5.76 14.76
C ASN A 80 -15.76 -5.83 14.49
N THR A 81 -14.96 -5.56 15.50
CA THR A 81 -13.49 -5.62 15.45
C THR A 81 -12.93 -6.91 16.03
N GLU A 82 -13.73 -7.98 16.11
CA GLU A 82 -13.22 -9.28 16.49
C GLU A 82 -12.21 -9.79 15.48
N GLN A 83 -11.14 -10.34 15.99
CA GLN A 83 -9.99 -10.77 15.19
C GLN A 83 -10.26 -12.12 14.52
N ASP A 84 -10.01 -12.17 13.22
CA ASP A 84 -9.92 -13.45 12.51
C ASP A 84 -8.52 -14.03 12.67
N ARG A 85 -8.34 -14.90 13.66
CA ARG A 85 -7.06 -15.57 13.94
C ARG A 85 -6.63 -16.55 12.85
N SER A 86 -7.48 -16.85 11.87
CA SER A 86 -7.10 -17.67 10.72
C SER A 86 -6.16 -16.93 9.77
N VAL A 87 -6.05 -15.60 9.91
CA VAL A 87 -5.17 -14.72 9.13
C VAL A 87 -4.20 -13.97 10.06
N PRO A 88 -3.10 -14.60 10.51
CA PRO A 88 -2.22 -14.05 11.55
C PRO A 88 -1.70 -12.63 11.25
N ASP A 89 -1.35 -12.35 9.98
CA ASP A 89 -0.83 -11.03 9.58
C ASP A 89 -1.89 -9.93 9.70
N SER A 90 -3.19 -10.28 9.56
CA SER A 90 -4.28 -9.32 9.70
C SER A 90 -4.52 -8.91 11.14
N VAL A 91 -4.25 -9.79 12.10
CA VAL A 91 -4.45 -9.52 13.54
C VAL A 91 -3.60 -8.33 13.99
N VAL A 92 -2.28 -8.40 13.77
CA VAL A 92 -1.36 -7.32 14.16
C VAL A 92 -1.68 -6.01 13.46
N PHE A 93 -2.05 -6.08 12.16
CA PHE A 93 -2.41 -4.91 11.38
C PHE A 93 -3.75 -4.30 11.84
N GLN A 94 -4.75 -5.15 12.10
CA GLN A 94 -6.05 -4.73 12.60
C GLN A 94 -5.93 -4.06 13.98
N GLU A 95 -5.20 -4.66 14.92
CA GLU A 95 -4.97 -4.09 16.25
C GLU A 95 -4.39 -2.68 16.16
N ALA A 96 -3.35 -2.50 15.33
CA ALA A 96 -2.74 -1.20 15.13
C ALA A 96 -3.70 -0.19 14.48
N LEU A 97 -4.52 -0.63 13.51
CA LEU A 97 -5.55 0.21 12.89
C LEU A 97 -6.63 0.61 13.89
N VAL A 98 -7.17 -0.36 14.65
CA VAL A 98 -8.23 -0.09 15.64
C VAL A 98 -7.71 0.90 16.68
N LYS A 99 -6.52 0.65 17.24
CA LYS A 99 -5.89 1.55 18.21
C LYS A 99 -5.67 2.97 17.65
N TYR A 100 -5.26 3.07 16.39
CA TYR A 100 -5.09 4.37 15.71
C TYR A 100 -6.44 5.06 15.50
N LEU A 101 -7.49 4.34 15.06
CA LEU A 101 -8.81 4.90 14.78
C LEU A 101 -9.60 5.28 16.03
N GLN A 102 -9.20 4.82 17.21
CA GLN A 102 -9.76 5.20 18.51
C GLN A 102 -9.22 6.55 19.02
N GLN A 103 -8.17 7.08 18.42
CA GLN A 103 -7.58 8.35 18.80
C GLN A 103 -8.34 9.52 18.18
N ASP A 104 -8.09 10.70 18.72
CA ASP A 104 -8.51 11.94 18.09
C ASP A 104 -7.66 12.17 16.83
N LEU A 105 -8.27 12.07 15.66
CA LEU A 105 -7.55 12.08 14.39
C LEU A 105 -7.58 13.48 13.78
N PRO A 106 -6.45 13.94 13.23
CA PRO A 106 -6.37 15.24 12.58
C PRO A 106 -7.20 15.28 11.28
N ASP A 107 -7.50 16.47 10.82
CA ASP A 107 -8.11 16.66 9.50
C ASP A 107 -7.32 15.92 8.41
N LYS A 108 -8.05 15.33 7.46
CA LYS A 108 -7.47 14.60 6.32
C LYS A 108 -6.63 13.38 6.72
N TRP A 109 -6.88 12.80 7.89
CA TRP A 109 -6.18 11.60 8.37
C TRP A 109 -6.26 10.43 7.39
N GLU A 110 -7.38 10.28 6.66
CA GLU A 110 -7.54 9.23 5.66
C GLU A 110 -6.49 9.35 4.55
N GLN A 111 -6.28 10.58 4.07
CA GLN A 111 -5.32 10.85 3.00
C GLN A 111 -3.89 10.60 3.45
N ASP A 112 -3.54 10.99 4.69
CA ASP A 112 -2.22 10.70 5.26
C ASP A 112 -2.02 9.20 5.43
N LEU A 113 -2.98 8.49 6.00
CA LEU A 113 -2.90 7.05 6.17
C LEU A 113 -2.83 6.33 4.82
N ILE A 114 -3.65 6.69 3.83
CA ILE A 114 -3.59 6.14 2.47
C ILE A 114 -2.22 6.36 1.84
N ARG A 115 -1.63 7.54 2.00
CA ARG A 115 -0.28 7.84 1.49
C ARG A 115 0.76 6.89 2.08
N ARG A 116 0.71 6.62 3.39
CA ARG A 116 1.60 5.67 4.09
C ARG A 116 1.34 4.23 3.66
N LEU A 117 0.07 3.83 3.57
CA LEU A 117 -0.34 2.49 3.14
C LEU A 117 0.11 2.17 1.71
N LYS A 118 0.19 3.16 0.81
CA LYS A 118 0.69 2.98 -0.56
C LYS A 118 2.06 2.29 -0.62
N ALA A 119 2.92 2.54 0.35
CA ALA A 119 4.24 1.91 0.43
C ALA A 119 4.16 0.37 0.52
N PHE A 120 3.10 -0.16 1.12
CA PHE A 120 2.93 -1.59 1.41
C PHE A 120 2.00 -2.31 0.43
N THR A 121 1.56 -1.66 -0.64
CA THR A 121 0.56 -2.22 -1.55
C THR A 121 1.13 -2.93 -2.78
N HIS A 122 2.42 -3.20 -2.81
CA HIS A 122 3.08 -3.87 -3.93
C HIS A 122 4.27 -4.69 -3.46
N PHE A 123 4.38 -5.95 -3.93
CA PHE A 123 5.44 -6.87 -3.51
C PHE A 123 6.87 -6.32 -3.73
N ASN A 124 7.14 -5.62 -4.84
CA ASN A 124 8.47 -5.02 -5.07
C ASN A 124 8.82 -3.97 -4.01
N ARG A 125 7.84 -3.18 -3.53
CA ARG A 125 8.08 -2.22 -2.44
C ARG A 125 8.39 -2.92 -1.14
N LEU A 126 7.73 -4.05 -0.85
CA LEU A 126 8.05 -4.87 0.31
C LEU A 126 9.46 -5.47 0.21
N ALA A 127 9.86 -5.94 -0.99
CA ALA A 127 11.21 -6.44 -1.23
C ALA A 127 12.28 -5.35 -1.02
N ILE A 128 12.02 -4.12 -1.49
CA ILE A 128 12.90 -2.96 -1.25
C ILE A 128 12.99 -2.66 0.26
N ILE A 129 11.87 -2.63 0.98
CA ILE A 129 11.84 -2.41 2.43
C ILE A 129 12.67 -3.47 3.16
N ILE A 130 12.52 -4.75 2.81
CA ILE A 130 13.26 -5.86 3.41
C ILE A 130 14.76 -5.68 3.17
N ARG A 131 15.17 -5.39 1.93
CA ARG A 131 16.59 -5.16 1.60
C ARG A 131 17.17 -3.97 2.36
N LEU A 132 16.42 -2.87 2.48
CA LEU A 132 16.84 -1.68 3.22
C LEU A 132 16.86 -1.87 4.75
N ALA A 133 16.12 -2.85 5.27
CA ALA A 133 16.21 -3.22 6.69
C ALA A 133 17.51 -3.93 7.05
N GLU A 134 18.21 -4.50 6.09
CA GLU A 134 19.56 -5.09 6.26
C GLU A 134 20.64 -4.00 6.31
N GLY A 135 20.36 -2.81 5.80
CA GLY A 135 21.24 -1.66 5.77
C GLY A 135 20.99 -0.74 4.57
N PRO A 136 21.58 0.44 4.57
CA PRO A 136 21.51 1.36 3.44
C PRO A 136 21.99 0.68 2.15
N ALA A 137 21.41 1.10 1.01
CA ALA A 137 21.75 0.53 -0.30
C ALA A 137 21.74 1.59 -1.40
N THR A 138 22.56 1.39 -2.41
CA THR A 138 22.57 2.16 -3.65
C THR A 138 21.47 1.69 -4.60
N ILE A 139 21.19 2.47 -5.64
CA ILE A 139 20.25 2.07 -6.71
C ILE A 139 20.71 0.76 -7.38
N ALA A 140 22.02 0.60 -7.58
CA ALA A 140 22.58 -0.60 -8.21
C ALA A 140 22.36 -1.85 -7.33
N GLU A 141 22.63 -1.75 -6.04
CA GLU A 141 22.41 -2.85 -5.09
C GLU A 141 20.94 -3.20 -4.94
N LEU A 142 20.04 -2.22 -4.93
CA LEU A 142 18.59 -2.47 -4.93
C LEU A 142 18.14 -3.14 -6.22
N TYR A 143 18.68 -2.73 -7.37
CA TYR A 143 18.38 -3.37 -8.63
C TYR A 143 18.78 -4.84 -8.63
N ASP A 144 20.01 -5.14 -8.21
CA ASP A 144 20.53 -6.51 -8.19
C ASP A 144 19.78 -7.40 -7.19
N SER A 145 19.41 -6.85 -6.02
CA SER A 145 18.74 -7.62 -4.97
C SER A 145 17.23 -7.82 -5.22
N VAL A 146 16.54 -6.83 -5.79
CA VAL A 146 15.07 -6.89 -5.99
C VAL A 146 14.69 -7.44 -7.36
N GLY A 147 15.60 -7.37 -8.35
CA GLY A 147 15.40 -7.91 -9.68
C GLY A 147 14.32 -7.21 -10.51
N VAL A 148 14.14 -5.90 -10.31
CA VAL A 148 13.18 -5.08 -11.09
C VAL A 148 13.91 -4.14 -12.02
N VAL A 149 13.31 -3.83 -13.17
CA VAL A 149 13.91 -2.86 -14.12
C VAL A 149 14.04 -1.49 -13.47
N VAL A 150 15.12 -0.77 -13.80
CA VAL A 150 15.49 0.52 -13.16
C VAL A 150 14.36 1.54 -13.17
N LYS A 151 13.64 1.68 -14.29
CA LYS A 151 12.47 2.60 -14.37
C LYS A 151 11.39 2.25 -13.34
N SER A 152 11.13 0.97 -13.15
CA SER A 152 10.16 0.48 -12.17
C SER A 152 10.67 0.70 -10.74
N LEU A 153 11.97 0.52 -10.50
CA LEU A 153 12.61 0.78 -9.21
C LEU A 153 12.40 2.24 -8.78
N TYR A 154 12.71 3.21 -9.64
CA TYR A 154 12.45 4.63 -9.35
C TYR A 154 10.98 4.93 -9.05
N HIS A 155 10.07 4.28 -9.77
CA HIS A 155 8.64 4.41 -9.50
C HIS A 155 8.28 3.90 -8.09
N HIS A 156 8.83 2.75 -7.68
CA HIS A 156 8.62 2.22 -6.33
C HIS A 156 9.25 3.09 -5.25
N LEU A 157 10.48 3.58 -5.47
CA LEU A 157 11.15 4.50 -4.54
C LEU A 157 10.36 5.79 -4.33
N LYS A 158 9.75 6.36 -5.38
CA LYS A 158 8.87 7.53 -5.27
C LYS A 158 7.72 7.31 -4.28
N TYR A 159 7.08 6.13 -4.28
CA TYR A 159 6.03 5.82 -3.31
C TYR A 159 6.57 5.68 -1.88
N LEU A 160 7.74 5.06 -1.72
CA LEU A 160 8.37 4.89 -0.42
C LEU A 160 8.81 6.23 0.17
N THR A 161 9.38 7.12 -0.65
CA THR A 161 9.74 8.49 -0.24
C THR A 161 8.49 9.31 0.09
N GLY A 162 7.44 9.24 -0.74
CA GLY A 162 6.17 9.91 -0.50
C GLY A 162 5.47 9.46 0.78
N ALA A 163 5.67 8.22 1.18
CA ALA A 163 5.20 7.67 2.46
C ALA A 163 6.11 8.01 3.63
N LYS A 164 7.22 8.73 3.42
CA LYS A 164 8.26 9.04 4.41
C LYS A 164 8.88 7.80 5.06
N LEU A 165 8.99 6.71 4.30
CA LEU A 165 9.61 5.46 4.75
C LEU A 165 11.09 5.41 4.47
N ILE A 166 11.53 6.09 3.42
CA ILE A 166 12.92 6.13 3.01
C ILE A 166 13.38 7.57 2.79
N GLU A 167 14.66 7.77 2.95
CA GLU A 167 15.37 8.96 2.49
C GLU A 167 16.45 8.58 1.49
N VAL A 168 16.78 9.54 0.63
CA VAL A 168 17.82 9.41 -0.38
C VAL A 168 18.90 10.43 -0.05
N GLU A 169 20.05 9.95 0.39
CA GLU A 169 21.23 10.75 0.65
C GLU A 169 22.13 10.74 -0.58
N ARG A 170 22.43 11.90 -1.11
CA ARG A 170 23.39 12.05 -2.21
C ARG A 170 24.78 12.15 -1.62
N ARG A 171 25.68 11.22 -2.02
CA ARG A 171 27.09 11.29 -1.69
C ARG A 171 27.90 11.67 -2.92
N TYR A 172 28.76 12.63 -2.72
CA TYR A 172 29.64 13.12 -3.80
C TYR A 172 30.60 11.97 -4.23
N GLY A 173 30.56 11.58 -5.49
CA GLY A 173 31.43 10.54 -6.05
C GLY A 173 31.00 9.08 -5.82
N GLU A 174 30.06 8.81 -4.89
CA GLU A 174 29.64 7.44 -4.54
C GLU A 174 28.23 7.07 -5.01
N GLY A 175 27.51 8.02 -5.61
CA GLY A 175 26.10 7.83 -5.96
C GLY A 175 25.14 8.06 -4.80
N SER A 176 23.84 7.89 -5.05
CA SER A 176 22.81 8.08 -4.04
C SER A 176 22.66 6.84 -3.16
N VAL A 177 22.69 7.03 -1.85
CA VAL A 177 22.44 5.99 -0.86
C VAL A 177 21.04 6.15 -0.30
N ILE A 178 20.29 5.05 -0.26
CA ILE A 178 18.91 4.98 0.19
C ILE A 178 18.88 4.26 1.52
N ARG A 179 18.16 4.80 2.50
CA ARG A 179 17.98 4.17 3.81
C ARG A 179 16.53 4.24 4.30
N LEU A 180 16.16 3.32 5.19
CA LEU A 180 14.90 3.40 5.92
C LEU A 180 14.96 4.51 6.98
N ILE A 181 13.85 5.25 7.12
CA ILE A 181 13.67 6.24 8.18
C ILE A 181 12.94 5.56 9.35
N PRO A 182 13.38 5.77 10.61
CA PRO A 182 12.62 5.38 11.79
C PRO A 182 11.18 5.92 11.72
N GLN A 183 10.22 5.11 12.16
CA GLN A 183 8.80 5.46 12.03
C GLN A 183 8.14 5.64 13.40
N ASP A 184 7.42 6.74 13.57
CA ASP A 184 6.66 7.01 14.81
C ASP A 184 5.18 6.63 14.67
N HIS A 185 4.68 6.49 13.44
CA HIS A 185 3.27 6.18 13.18
C HIS A 185 2.95 4.71 13.52
N PRO A 186 2.03 4.42 14.47
CA PRO A 186 1.83 3.07 15.01
C PRO A 186 1.40 2.05 13.96
N VAL A 187 0.56 2.45 13.00
CA VAL A 187 0.15 1.55 11.90
C VAL A 187 1.32 1.21 10.99
N VAL A 188 2.22 2.17 10.71
CA VAL A 188 3.41 1.94 9.88
C VAL A 188 4.40 1.02 10.58
N GLN A 189 4.61 1.21 11.89
CA GLN A 189 5.45 0.32 12.70
C GLN A 189 4.93 -1.13 12.68
N ALA A 190 3.61 -1.32 12.86
CA ALA A 190 2.99 -2.63 12.79
C ALA A 190 3.18 -3.28 11.40
N MET A 191 3.00 -2.51 10.32
CA MET A 191 3.20 -2.99 8.95
C MET A 191 4.66 -3.37 8.68
N LEU A 192 5.62 -2.56 9.11
CA LEU A 192 7.05 -2.90 9.01
C LEU A 192 7.37 -4.18 9.77
N ARG A 193 6.85 -4.31 11.01
CA ARG A 193 7.03 -5.53 11.81
C ARG A 193 6.53 -6.78 11.08
N ILE A 194 5.32 -6.74 10.51
CA ILE A 194 4.74 -7.87 9.75
C ILE A 194 5.63 -8.25 8.57
N VAL A 195 6.07 -7.25 7.78
CA VAL A 195 6.91 -7.46 6.59
C VAL A 195 8.26 -8.08 6.97
N LEU A 196 8.91 -7.56 8.01
CA LEU A 196 10.25 -8.01 8.41
C LEU A 196 10.23 -9.36 9.11
N VAL A 197 9.20 -9.66 9.92
CA VAL A 197 9.02 -10.98 10.52
C VAL A 197 8.68 -12.01 9.45
N GLY A 198 7.72 -11.71 8.57
CA GLY A 198 7.37 -12.59 7.47
C GLY A 198 8.54 -12.90 6.54
N ALA A 199 9.45 -11.95 6.32
CA ALA A 199 10.66 -12.17 5.54
C ALA A 199 11.63 -13.18 6.21
N LYS A 200 11.78 -13.10 7.54
CA LYS A 200 12.58 -14.07 8.32
C LYS A 200 12.00 -15.48 8.29
N ASP A 201 10.66 -15.59 8.27
CA ASP A 201 9.94 -16.86 8.22
C ASP A 201 9.87 -17.44 6.78
N GLY A 202 10.62 -16.90 5.83
CA GLY A 202 10.72 -17.38 4.45
C GLY A 202 9.54 -16.99 3.55
N GLN A 203 8.72 -16.04 3.95
CA GLN A 203 7.70 -15.47 3.06
C GLN A 203 8.39 -14.69 1.92
N ARG A 204 8.22 -15.16 0.71
CA ARG A 204 8.77 -14.47 -0.46
C ARG A 204 7.80 -13.41 -0.96
N TYR A 205 8.13 -12.15 -0.73
CA TYR A 205 7.43 -11.00 -1.33
C TYR A 205 7.92 -10.66 -2.73
N TYR A 206 8.82 -11.44 -3.26
CA TYR A 206 9.58 -11.22 -4.47
C TYR A 206 9.13 -12.18 -5.59
N ASN A 207 9.10 -11.69 -6.83
CA ASN A 207 8.80 -12.51 -7.99
C ASN A 207 10.11 -12.99 -8.64
N PRO A 208 10.49 -14.27 -8.53
CA PRO A 208 11.77 -14.78 -9.04
C PRO A 208 11.90 -14.76 -10.57
N GLY A 209 10.83 -14.40 -11.30
CA GLY A 209 10.82 -14.40 -12.77
C GLY A 209 11.22 -13.09 -13.45
N SER A 210 11.49 -12.01 -12.70
CA SER A 210 11.77 -10.69 -13.28
C SER A 210 13.27 -10.34 -13.45
N GLY A 211 14.15 -11.22 -13.05
CA GLY A 211 15.62 -10.98 -13.04
C GLY A 211 16.33 -11.33 -14.35
N ALA A 212 15.86 -10.82 -15.49
CA ALA A 212 16.68 -10.83 -16.68
C ALA A 212 17.66 -9.65 -16.64
N THR A 213 18.85 -9.88 -16.15
CA THR A 213 19.98 -8.94 -16.31
C THR A 213 20.43 -8.96 -17.77
N ASP A 214 19.76 -8.23 -18.63
CA ASP A 214 20.24 -8.03 -19.97
C ASP A 214 21.38 -6.98 -20.01
N ALA A 215 22.20 -7.04 -21.05
CA ALA A 215 23.33 -6.11 -21.25
C ALA A 215 22.85 -4.65 -21.39
N ALA A 216 21.62 -4.42 -21.84
CA ALA A 216 21.02 -3.10 -21.97
C ALA A 216 20.75 -2.46 -20.59
N THR A 217 20.27 -3.25 -19.62
CA THR A 217 19.99 -2.78 -18.27
C THR A 217 21.28 -2.44 -17.51
N ARG A 218 22.35 -3.24 -17.68
CA ARG A 218 23.69 -2.90 -17.13
C ARG A 218 24.25 -1.60 -17.69
N ARG A 219 24.01 -1.31 -18.98
CA ARG A 219 24.39 -0.01 -19.61
C ARG A 219 23.61 1.15 -19.02
N VAL A 220 22.31 0.97 -18.73
CA VAL A 220 21.47 1.99 -18.09
C VAL A 220 21.97 2.26 -16.66
N LEU A 221 22.27 1.22 -15.88
CA LEU A 221 22.83 1.38 -14.53
C LEU A 221 24.15 2.16 -14.51
N LYS A 222 25.08 1.85 -15.45
CA LYS A 222 26.33 2.61 -15.60
C LYS A 222 26.07 4.08 -15.94
N LYS A 223 25.08 4.37 -16.82
CA LYS A 223 24.68 5.75 -17.15
C LYS A 223 24.05 6.48 -15.97
N VAL A 224 23.24 5.78 -15.16
CA VAL A 224 22.63 6.36 -13.96
C VAL A 224 23.69 6.68 -12.93
N ALA A 225 24.61 5.75 -12.64
CA ALA A 225 25.73 5.98 -11.71
C ALA A 225 26.64 7.14 -12.20
N ALA A 226 26.91 7.22 -13.49
CA ALA A 226 27.69 8.33 -14.08
C ALA A 226 26.92 9.68 -14.02
N ALA A 227 25.59 9.66 -14.15
CA ALA A 227 24.75 10.86 -14.03
C ALA A 227 24.58 11.32 -12.57
N GLU A 228 24.56 10.39 -11.62
CA GLU A 228 24.49 10.67 -10.17
C GLU A 228 25.78 11.33 -9.67
N GLY A 229 26.93 11.01 -10.28
CA GLY A 229 28.21 11.70 -10.04
C GLY A 229 28.28 13.12 -10.65
N ASN A 230 27.29 13.55 -11.43
CA ASN A 230 27.24 14.88 -12.04
C ASN A 230 26.45 15.86 -11.15
N PRO A 231 27.10 16.89 -10.55
CA PRO A 231 26.41 17.82 -9.64
C PRO A 231 25.32 18.69 -10.30
N ARG A 232 25.18 18.62 -11.64
CA ARG A 232 24.13 19.32 -12.42
C ARG A 232 22.92 18.47 -12.77
N ALA A 233 22.87 17.20 -12.39
CA ALA A 233 21.67 16.38 -12.54
C ALA A 233 20.64 16.83 -11.51
N ASN A 234 19.93 17.93 -11.82
CA ASN A 234 18.84 18.46 -11.01
C ASN A 234 17.69 17.45 -10.90
N TRP A 235 17.61 16.77 -9.77
CA TRP A 235 16.38 16.18 -9.27
C TRP A 235 15.49 17.27 -8.64
N THR A 236 15.36 18.41 -9.33
CA THR A 236 14.30 19.34 -8.99
C THR A 236 12.99 18.69 -9.39
N ASN A 237 12.06 18.65 -8.46
CA ASN A 237 10.66 18.24 -8.58
C ASN A 237 10.21 18.07 -10.03
N PRO A 238 9.62 16.92 -10.44
CA PRO A 238 8.98 16.86 -11.73
C PRO A 238 8.04 18.05 -11.81
N LYS A 239 8.25 18.90 -12.80
CA LYS A 239 7.35 20.04 -13.10
C LYS A 239 5.92 19.52 -12.99
N PRO A 240 5.00 20.24 -12.31
CA PRO A 240 3.61 19.83 -12.28
C PRO A 240 3.18 19.58 -13.73
N PHE A 241 2.50 18.47 -13.95
CA PHE A 241 1.95 18.11 -15.26
C PHE A 241 1.03 19.25 -15.71
N THR A 242 1.53 20.10 -16.56
CA THR A 242 0.70 21.07 -17.28
C THR A 242 0.07 20.33 -18.45
N PRO A 243 -1.26 20.15 -18.49
CA PRO A 243 -1.92 19.53 -19.63
C PRO A 243 -1.60 20.39 -20.84
N LYS A 244 -1.09 19.78 -21.92
CA LYS A 244 -0.90 20.46 -23.20
C LYS A 244 -2.23 21.07 -23.60
N LYS A 245 -2.30 22.41 -23.68
CA LYS A 245 -3.43 23.14 -24.29
C LYS A 245 -3.63 22.57 -25.69
N GLY A 246 -4.76 21.93 -25.98
CA GLY A 246 -5.11 21.53 -27.34
C GLY A 246 -5.74 20.17 -27.57
N VAL A 247 -6.04 19.37 -26.54
CA VAL A 247 -6.85 18.15 -26.75
C VAL A 247 -8.23 18.36 -26.15
N ILE A 248 -9.17 18.82 -26.97
CA ILE A 248 -10.60 18.86 -26.67
C ILE A 248 -11.09 17.40 -26.72
N PRO A 249 -11.64 16.85 -25.62
CA PRO A 249 -12.23 15.52 -25.66
C PRO A 249 -13.43 15.51 -26.61
N PRO A 250 -13.71 14.43 -27.35
CA PRO A 250 -14.83 14.37 -28.27
C PRO A 250 -16.14 14.55 -27.49
N ARG A 251 -16.91 15.58 -27.87
CA ARG A 251 -18.28 15.81 -27.37
C ARG A 251 -19.12 14.59 -27.69
N ASN A 252 -19.69 14.00 -26.67
CA ASN A 252 -20.66 12.91 -26.72
C ASN A 252 -21.91 13.40 -27.48
N ARG A 253 -22.01 13.11 -28.78
CA ARG A 253 -23.21 13.34 -29.62
C ARG A 253 -24.19 12.22 -29.40
N ARG A 254 -24.82 12.16 -28.22
CA ARG A 254 -26.03 11.36 -27.97
C ARG A 254 -26.91 12.02 -26.93
N ALA A 255 -27.53 13.10 -27.29
CA ALA A 255 -28.74 13.60 -26.64
C ALA A 255 -29.27 14.76 -27.45
N LEU A 256 -29.92 14.52 -28.56
CA LEU A 256 -30.87 15.42 -29.26
C LEU A 256 -31.49 14.63 -30.43
N ARG A 257 -32.36 13.67 -30.11
CA ARG A 257 -33.41 13.15 -30.99
C ARG A 257 -34.44 12.51 -30.08
N GLU A 258 -35.32 13.35 -29.59
CA GLU A 258 -36.71 13.02 -29.23
C GLU A 258 -37.36 14.37 -28.89
N GLY A 259 -38.25 14.84 -29.76
CA GLY A 259 -38.98 16.06 -29.59
C GLY A 259 -39.45 16.63 -30.92
N SER A 260 -40.27 15.89 -31.67
CA SER A 260 -41.30 16.43 -32.59
C SER A 260 -42.30 15.35 -32.82
#